data_d1b0cd809616046db9280bb8a963e859
#
_entry.id   d1b0cd809616046db9280bb8a963e859
#
_cell.length_a   1.000
_cell.length_b   1.000
_cell.length_c   1.000
_cell.angle_alpha   90.00
_cell.angle_beta   90.00
_cell.angle_gamma   90.00
#
_symmetry.space_group_name_H-M   'P 1'
#
loop_
_entity.id
_entity.type
_entity.pdbx_description
1 polymer ?
#
loop_
_entity_poly.entity_id
_entity_poly.type
_entity_poly.pdbx_seq_one_letter_code
_entity_poly.pdbx_strand_id
1 'polypeptide(L)'
;PEIICLEMSDGGEGMLDAFLSAMKGERVSIHAHDALMRWIEAEYGIVNDTAIIEIAQTAGLALIEPEQRNPMKATSWGVGEMIMNAYRRGVRHFIVGLGGSATSDCGIGMLKAMGDDWKKIRRECSFVLASDVTNPLCGENGAAHVFAPQKGGDAEIVEMLDARARKFAEVSAKHFGYDRSEVPGAGAAGGLGYAFLQYFGAEVSAGAELLLREIGFDEMIRDADLVITGEGHSDRQTLMGKLPQRILEHVLKNKATTDQQIWLVSGGVSEKQALLDAGFDQVLAVSPQNMDLEEAMKPEIAKRNIANAIRVFFGND
;
A
#
# COMPACT_ATOMS: atom_id res chain seq x y z
N PRO A 1 18.33 -25.37 -9.31
CA PRO A 1 17.67 -24.17 -9.84
C PRO A 1 18.10 -22.94 -9.05
N GLU A 2 18.21 -21.81 -9.73
CA GLU A 2 18.34 -20.49 -9.07
C GLU A 2 16.97 -20.03 -8.65
N ILE A 3 16.83 -19.51 -7.43
CA ILE A 3 15.56 -19.06 -6.89
C ILE A 3 15.71 -17.60 -6.45
N ILE A 4 14.86 -16.73 -6.98
CA ILE A 4 14.75 -15.33 -6.58
C ILE A 4 13.44 -15.18 -5.80
N CYS A 5 13.55 -14.78 -4.52
CA CYS A 5 12.39 -14.49 -3.68
C CYS A 5 12.19 -12.97 -3.62
N LEU A 6 10.98 -12.52 -3.90
CA LEU A 6 10.59 -11.12 -3.82
C LEU A 6 9.51 -10.95 -2.76
N GLU A 7 9.76 -10.08 -1.80
CA GLU A 7 8.72 -9.62 -0.90
C GLU A 7 7.83 -8.62 -1.63
N MET A 8 6.53 -8.76 -1.48
CA MET A 8 5.55 -7.95 -2.22
C MET A 8 4.58 -7.28 -1.26
N SER A 9 4.15 -6.08 -1.63
CA SER A 9 3.14 -5.31 -0.91
C SER A 9 2.21 -4.59 -1.89
N ASP A 10 0.99 -4.34 -1.48
CA ASP A 10 -0.04 -3.59 -2.23
C ASP A 10 -0.04 -2.07 -1.92
N GLY A 11 1.03 -1.55 -1.29
CA GLY A 11 1.15 -0.14 -0.91
C GLY A 11 0.69 0.16 0.52
N GLY A 12 0.38 -0.89 1.29
CA GLY A 12 0.12 -0.83 2.72
C GLY A 12 1.36 -1.16 3.55
N GLU A 13 1.12 -1.81 4.67
CA GLU A 13 2.15 -2.31 5.59
C GLU A 13 3.07 -3.32 4.87
N GLY A 14 4.39 -3.22 5.11
CA GLY A 14 5.40 -4.07 4.46
C GLY A 14 5.92 -3.55 3.11
N MET A 15 5.45 -2.41 2.62
CA MET A 15 5.95 -1.81 1.38
C MET A 15 7.43 -1.42 1.52
N LEU A 16 7.82 -0.86 2.66
CA LEU A 16 9.20 -0.49 2.95
C LEU A 16 10.13 -1.72 2.90
N ASP A 17 9.72 -2.82 3.54
CA ASP A 17 10.50 -4.06 3.57
C ASP A 17 10.60 -4.65 2.16
N ALA A 18 9.53 -4.65 1.38
CA ALA A 18 9.53 -5.12 0.01
C ALA A 18 10.51 -4.35 -0.88
N PHE A 19 10.51 -3.01 -0.80
CA PHE A 19 11.47 -2.18 -1.53
C PHE A 19 12.91 -2.43 -1.10
N LEU A 20 13.18 -2.49 0.20
CA LEU A 20 14.55 -2.70 0.73
C LEU A 20 15.07 -4.13 0.50
N SER A 21 14.17 -5.13 0.44
CA SER A 21 14.51 -6.51 0.10
C SER A 21 14.90 -6.66 -1.38
N ALA A 22 14.16 -5.99 -2.27
CA ALA A 22 14.38 -6.08 -3.71
C ALA A 22 15.48 -5.15 -4.22
N MET A 23 15.72 -4.03 -3.57
CA MET A 23 16.64 -2.98 -3.99
C MET A 23 17.61 -2.63 -2.86
N LYS A 24 18.87 -2.34 -3.21
CA LYS A 24 19.84 -1.87 -2.21
C LYS A 24 19.45 -0.48 -1.73
N GLY A 25 19.08 -0.35 -0.47
CA GLY A 25 18.67 0.91 0.15
C GLY A 25 19.11 1.03 1.60
N GLU A 26 18.92 2.21 2.17
CA GLU A 26 19.18 2.54 3.55
C GLU A 26 17.85 2.65 4.32
N ARG A 27 17.78 2.01 5.49
CA ARG A 27 16.69 2.22 6.45
C ARG A 27 17.07 3.37 7.39
N VAL A 28 16.20 4.35 7.51
CA VAL A 28 16.41 5.56 8.30
C VAL A 28 15.40 5.59 9.43
N SER A 29 15.89 5.51 10.68
CA SER A 29 15.08 5.70 11.89
C SER A 29 15.08 7.16 12.32
N ILE A 30 13.92 7.67 12.72
CA ILE A 30 13.75 9.02 13.24
C ILE A 30 12.83 9.01 14.45
N HIS A 31 12.99 10.00 15.32
CA HIS A 31 11.96 10.33 16.31
C HIS A 31 10.91 11.23 15.66
N ALA A 32 9.66 10.81 15.71
CA ALA A 32 8.51 11.53 15.15
C ALA A 32 7.30 11.41 16.08
N HIS A 33 6.24 12.17 15.80
CA HIS A 33 4.98 12.05 16.52
C HIS A 33 4.06 11.04 15.83
N ASP A 34 3.38 10.23 16.64
CA ASP A 34 2.27 9.41 16.14
C ASP A 34 1.00 10.25 15.92
N ALA A 35 -0.07 9.59 15.50
CA ALA A 35 -1.35 10.25 15.23
C ALA A 35 -2.01 10.86 16.49
N LEU A 36 -1.59 10.50 17.68
CA LEU A 36 -2.04 11.08 18.97
C LEU A 36 -1.01 12.05 19.56
N MET A 37 -0.01 12.48 18.78
CA MET A 37 1.07 13.39 19.20
C MET A 37 1.97 12.83 20.31
N ARG A 38 2.12 11.49 20.38
CA ARG A 38 3.09 10.84 21.26
C ARG A 38 4.40 10.66 20.49
N TRP A 39 5.53 10.83 21.16
CA TRP A 39 6.85 10.55 20.58
C TRP A 39 7.04 9.06 20.37
N ILE A 40 7.40 8.70 19.16
CA ILE A 40 7.72 7.33 18.75
C ILE A 40 8.98 7.30 17.90
N GLU A 41 9.57 6.13 17.75
CA GLU A 41 10.54 5.84 16.71
C GLU A 41 9.78 5.38 15.46
N ALA A 42 10.08 5.99 14.32
CA ALA A 42 9.47 5.69 13.03
C ALA A 42 10.56 5.50 11.97
N GLU A 43 10.29 4.70 10.95
CA GLU A 43 11.25 4.38 9.92
C GLU A 43 10.74 4.71 8.53
N TYR A 44 11.68 5.02 7.64
CA TYR A 44 11.47 5.08 6.19
C TYR A 44 12.71 4.59 5.45
N GLY A 45 12.58 4.27 4.17
CA GLY A 45 13.72 3.84 3.35
C GLY A 45 14.22 4.94 2.42
N ILE A 46 15.50 4.87 2.08
CA ILE A 46 16.06 5.60 0.94
C ILE A 46 16.65 4.58 -0.01
N VAL A 47 16.10 4.54 -1.21
CA VAL A 47 16.58 3.70 -2.32
C VAL A 47 17.01 4.63 -3.43
N ASN A 48 18.29 4.64 -3.77
CA ASN A 48 18.90 5.65 -4.66
C ASN A 48 18.65 7.07 -4.12
N ASP A 49 17.84 7.88 -4.82
CA ASP A 49 17.44 9.23 -4.45
C ASP A 49 15.95 9.35 -4.06
N THR A 50 15.30 8.22 -3.85
CA THR A 50 13.86 8.11 -3.57
C THR A 50 13.62 7.68 -2.13
N ALA A 51 12.81 8.44 -1.39
CA ALA A 51 12.32 8.02 -0.08
C ALA A 51 11.07 7.14 -0.22
N ILE A 52 11.08 6.01 0.46
CA ILE A 52 9.96 5.08 0.58
C ILE A 52 9.35 5.28 1.96
N ILE A 53 8.15 5.84 2.02
CA ILE A 53 7.47 6.22 3.26
C ILE A 53 6.15 5.45 3.37
N GLU A 54 5.97 4.69 4.43
CA GLU A 54 4.68 4.18 4.86
C GLU A 54 4.08 5.15 5.88
N ILE A 55 2.92 5.73 5.59
CA ILE A 55 2.28 6.63 6.55
C ILE A 55 1.89 5.93 7.85
N ALA A 56 1.70 4.62 7.80
CA ALA A 56 1.38 3.80 8.97
C ALA A 56 2.48 3.82 10.04
N GLN A 57 3.71 4.15 9.70
CA GLN A 57 4.80 4.31 10.65
C GLN A 57 4.55 5.40 11.69
N THR A 58 3.79 6.43 11.34
CA THR A 58 3.45 7.54 12.24
C THR A 58 1.94 7.77 12.38
N ALA A 59 1.19 7.51 11.33
CA ALA A 59 -0.26 7.75 11.29
C ALA A 59 -1.06 6.43 11.23
N GLY A 60 -0.46 5.32 11.68
CA GLY A 60 -1.03 3.98 11.58
C GLY A 60 -2.12 3.70 12.59
N LEU A 61 -3.17 2.98 12.16
CA LEU A 61 -4.26 2.53 13.03
C LEU A 61 -3.79 1.47 14.04
N ALA A 62 -2.81 0.66 13.67
CA ALA A 62 -2.20 -0.35 14.53
C ALA A 62 -1.43 0.25 15.72
N LEU A 63 -1.02 1.52 15.65
CA LEU A 63 -0.35 2.22 16.74
C LEU A 63 -1.32 2.70 17.84
N ILE A 64 -2.63 2.58 17.61
CA ILE A 64 -3.66 3.14 18.48
C ILE A 64 -4.56 2.02 18.99
N GLU A 65 -4.60 1.86 20.30
CA GLU A 65 -5.53 0.92 20.94
C GLU A 65 -6.98 1.23 20.55
N PRO A 66 -7.83 0.22 20.35
CA PRO A 66 -9.21 0.41 19.89
C PRO A 66 -9.99 1.46 20.68
N GLU A 67 -9.79 1.52 22.00
CA GLU A 67 -10.47 2.44 22.94
C GLU A 67 -9.98 3.88 22.79
N GLN A 68 -8.82 4.10 22.21
CA GLN A 68 -8.21 5.42 21.99
C GLN A 68 -8.47 5.97 20.60
N ARG A 69 -9.05 5.16 19.69
CA ARG A 69 -9.31 5.55 18.31
C ARG A 69 -10.30 6.69 18.25
N ASN A 70 -9.89 7.79 17.64
CA ASN A 70 -10.75 8.96 17.45
C ASN A 70 -10.29 9.73 16.20
N PRO A 71 -10.97 9.59 15.05
CA PRO A 71 -10.55 10.22 13.80
C PRO A 71 -10.67 11.75 13.81
N MET A 72 -11.40 12.33 14.78
CA MET A 72 -11.48 13.78 14.99
C MET A 72 -10.21 14.37 15.61
N LYS A 73 -9.45 13.56 16.35
CA LYS A 73 -8.24 13.97 17.09
C LYS A 73 -6.95 13.49 16.42
N ALA A 74 -7.02 12.38 15.70
CA ALA A 74 -5.87 11.79 15.02
C ALA A 74 -5.32 12.76 13.95
N THR A 75 -4.01 12.93 13.91
CA THR A 75 -3.33 13.85 13.02
C THR A 75 -2.27 13.17 12.16
N SER A 76 -2.09 13.65 10.94
CA SER A 76 -1.02 13.27 10.02
C SER A 76 0.31 14.00 10.24
N TRP A 77 0.51 14.63 11.40
CA TRP A 77 1.69 15.46 11.70
C TRP A 77 3.01 14.72 11.47
N GLY A 78 3.14 13.49 12.01
CA GLY A 78 4.36 12.69 11.87
C GLY A 78 4.72 12.35 10.42
N VAL A 79 3.73 12.22 9.53
CA VAL A 79 4.00 12.05 8.09
C VAL A 79 4.77 13.25 7.54
N GLY A 80 4.38 14.46 7.96
CA GLY A 80 5.10 15.68 7.59
C GLY A 80 6.53 15.70 8.14
N GLU A 81 6.75 15.21 9.36
CA GLU A 81 8.08 15.09 9.96
C GLU A 81 8.98 14.12 9.18
N MET A 82 8.45 12.96 8.75
CA MET A 82 9.18 11.99 7.93
C MET A 82 9.60 12.61 6.60
N ILE A 83 8.68 13.27 5.89
CA ILE A 83 8.96 13.94 4.61
C ILE A 83 10.00 15.04 4.80
N MET A 84 9.87 15.87 5.84
CA MET A 84 10.84 16.94 6.14
C MET A 84 12.22 16.39 6.46
N ASN A 85 12.31 15.26 7.17
CA ASN A 85 13.59 14.62 7.46
C ASN A 85 14.27 14.15 6.16
N ALA A 86 13.55 13.43 5.30
CA ALA A 86 14.06 12.97 4.02
C ALA A 86 14.44 14.14 3.08
N TYR A 87 13.61 15.19 3.00
CA TYR A 87 13.89 16.40 2.24
C TYR A 87 15.20 17.09 2.68
N ARG A 88 15.42 17.21 3.99
CA ARG A 88 16.67 17.80 4.56
C ARG A 88 17.91 16.95 4.30
N ARG A 89 17.74 15.63 4.09
CA ARG A 89 18.80 14.72 3.64
C ARG A 89 19.10 14.81 2.15
N GLY A 90 18.36 15.65 1.40
CA GLY A 90 18.57 15.86 -0.03
C GLY A 90 17.67 15.06 -0.94
N VAL A 91 16.78 14.23 -0.39
CA VAL A 91 15.80 13.46 -1.19
C VAL A 91 14.82 14.41 -1.88
N ARG A 92 14.46 14.07 -3.14
CA ARG A 92 13.51 14.86 -3.94
C ARG A 92 12.41 14.01 -4.58
N HIS A 93 12.54 12.69 -4.54
CA HIS A 93 11.54 11.76 -5.04
C HIS A 93 10.96 10.96 -3.87
N PHE A 94 9.64 10.82 -3.83
CA PHE A 94 8.93 10.19 -2.73
C PHE A 94 7.93 9.17 -3.25
N ILE A 95 7.99 7.96 -2.74
CA ILE A 95 6.96 6.94 -2.84
C ILE A 95 6.29 6.86 -1.46
N VAL A 96 4.97 7.08 -1.42
CA VAL A 96 4.23 7.15 -0.17
C VAL A 96 3.11 6.13 -0.17
N GLY A 97 3.22 5.11 0.67
CA GLY A 97 2.17 4.13 0.92
C GLY A 97 1.08 4.69 1.83
N LEU A 98 -0.16 4.69 1.37
CA LEU A 98 -1.30 5.29 2.07
C LEU A 98 -2.11 4.29 2.91
N GLY A 99 -1.71 3.02 2.96
CA GLY A 99 -2.40 1.98 3.72
C GLY A 99 -2.35 2.17 5.24
N GLY A 100 -3.27 1.53 5.96
CA GLY A 100 -3.25 1.40 7.41
C GLY A 100 -3.52 2.67 8.23
N SER A 101 -4.04 3.76 7.67
CA SER A 101 -4.16 5.06 8.34
C SER A 101 -5.19 5.11 9.47
N ALA A 102 -4.85 5.83 10.55
CA ALA A 102 -5.75 6.21 11.65
C ALA A 102 -6.40 7.59 11.47
N THR A 103 -5.90 8.41 10.56
CA THR A 103 -6.23 9.84 10.45
C THR A 103 -7.41 10.12 9.52
N SER A 104 -8.09 11.24 9.74
CA SER A 104 -9.13 11.80 8.88
C SER A 104 -9.04 13.33 8.86
N ASP A 105 -7.81 13.85 8.86
CA ASP A 105 -7.51 15.28 8.93
C ASP A 105 -7.20 15.90 7.56
N CYS A 106 -7.45 15.17 6.46
CA CYS A 106 -7.17 15.60 5.09
C CYS A 106 -5.72 16.04 4.85
N GLY A 107 -4.76 15.52 5.63
CA GLY A 107 -3.35 15.89 5.55
C GLY A 107 -3.01 17.27 6.15
N ILE A 108 -3.94 17.89 6.86
CA ILE A 108 -3.70 19.21 7.49
C ILE A 108 -2.55 19.11 8.50
N GLY A 109 -2.45 18.04 9.27
CA GLY A 109 -1.34 17.81 10.20
C GLY A 109 0.00 17.79 9.48
N MET A 110 0.10 17.02 8.39
CA MET A 110 1.29 16.94 7.54
C MET A 110 1.73 18.34 7.04
N LEU A 111 0.78 19.10 6.47
CA LEU A 111 1.07 20.45 5.95
C LEU A 111 1.52 21.39 7.08
N LYS A 112 0.92 21.30 8.27
CA LYS A 112 1.33 22.09 9.43
C LYS A 112 2.74 21.73 9.92
N ALA A 113 3.10 20.46 9.94
CA ALA A 113 4.44 20.01 10.31
C ALA A 113 5.51 20.53 9.33
N MET A 114 5.18 20.65 8.05
CA MET A 114 6.07 21.22 7.04
C MET A 114 6.17 22.76 7.13
N GLY A 115 5.21 23.42 7.75
CA GLY A 115 5.16 24.90 7.81
C GLY A 115 5.22 25.48 6.40
N ASP A 116 5.97 26.59 6.22
CA ASP A 116 6.13 27.22 4.91
C ASP A 116 7.00 26.44 3.92
N ASP A 117 7.73 25.44 4.37
CA ASP A 117 8.60 24.63 3.50
C ASP A 117 7.79 23.77 2.52
N TRP A 118 6.48 23.51 2.75
CA TRP A 118 5.65 22.81 1.79
C TRP A 118 5.67 23.46 0.40
N LYS A 119 5.83 24.79 0.31
CA LYS A 119 5.91 25.53 -0.97
C LYS A 119 7.19 25.23 -1.74
N LYS A 120 8.29 24.98 -1.03
CA LYS A 120 9.57 24.56 -1.63
C LYS A 120 9.47 23.10 -2.07
N ILE A 121 8.98 22.23 -1.19
CA ILE A 121 8.79 20.81 -1.46
C ILE A 121 7.92 20.60 -2.69
N ARG A 122 6.80 21.35 -2.83
CA ARG A 122 5.96 21.35 -4.02
C ARG A 122 6.73 21.60 -5.32
N ARG A 123 7.72 22.48 -5.31
CA ARG A 123 8.49 22.88 -6.51
C ARG A 123 9.66 21.96 -6.80
N GLU A 124 10.22 21.37 -5.78
CA GLU A 124 11.49 20.66 -5.84
C GLU A 124 11.34 19.15 -5.80
N CYS A 125 10.18 18.65 -5.36
CA CYS A 125 9.96 17.23 -5.14
C CYS A 125 8.83 16.67 -6.00
N SER A 126 8.92 15.39 -6.31
CA SER A 126 7.85 14.58 -6.89
C SER A 126 7.35 13.54 -5.90
N PHE A 127 6.06 13.22 -5.99
CA PHE A 127 5.39 12.26 -5.13
C PHE A 127 4.59 11.26 -5.95
N VAL A 128 4.78 9.98 -5.67
CA VAL A 128 3.93 8.90 -6.15
C VAL A 128 3.27 8.25 -4.95
N LEU A 129 1.95 8.14 -4.99
CA LEU A 129 1.15 7.54 -3.94
C LEU A 129 0.85 6.08 -4.28
N ALA A 130 1.31 5.17 -3.46
CA ALA A 130 0.97 3.76 -3.55
C ALA A 130 -0.38 3.52 -2.86
N SER A 131 -1.45 3.34 -3.65
CA SER A 131 -2.80 3.14 -3.13
C SER A 131 -3.72 2.55 -4.18
N ASP A 132 -4.49 1.52 -3.80
CA ASP A 132 -5.55 0.93 -4.60
C ASP A 132 -6.93 1.54 -4.32
N VAL A 133 -6.98 2.53 -3.42
CA VAL A 133 -8.21 3.26 -3.09
C VAL A 133 -8.53 4.27 -4.18
N THR A 134 -9.76 4.22 -4.70
CA THR A 134 -10.26 5.14 -5.74
C THR A 134 -11.30 6.14 -5.24
N ASN A 135 -11.62 6.11 -3.95
CA ASN A 135 -12.63 6.96 -3.33
C ASN A 135 -12.28 8.45 -3.47
N PRO A 136 -13.29 9.33 -3.76
CA PRO A 136 -13.11 10.77 -3.70
C PRO A 136 -12.93 11.24 -2.26
N LEU A 137 -12.62 12.52 -2.08
CA LEU A 137 -12.43 13.09 -0.75
C LEU A 137 -13.73 13.12 0.06
N CYS A 138 -14.84 13.52 -0.56
CA CYS A 138 -16.11 13.83 0.11
C CYS A 138 -17.29 13.04 -0.47
N GLY A 139 -18.41 13.04 0.25
CA GLY A 139 -19.66 12.43 -0.15
C GLY A 139 -19.83 11.01 0.35
N GLU A 140 -20.92 10.34 -0.04
CA GLU A 140 -21.27 8.99 0.42
C GLU A 140 -20.16 7.96 0.18
N ASN A 141 -19.40 8.11 -0.92
CA ASN A 141 -18.24 7.27 -1.23
C ASN A 141 -16.91 7.92 -0.82
N GLY A 142 -16.96 9.02 -0.06
CA GLY A 142 -15.79 9.79 0.34
C GLY A 142 -15.05 9.21 1.55
N ALA A 143 -13.92 9.84 1.87
CA ALA A 143 -13.01 9.42 2.93
C ALA A 143 -13.69 9.19 4.28
N ALA A 144 -14.57 10.10 4.69
CA ALA A 144 -15.21 10.04 5.99
C ALA A 144 -16.21 8.88 6.06
N HIS A 145 -17.14 8.79 5.11
CA HIS A 145 -18.20 7.78 5.10
C HIS A 145 -17.66 6.36 5.00
N VAL A 146 -16.64 6.15 4.17
CA VAL A 146 -16.11 4.81 3.92
C VAL A 146 -15.12 4.37 5.00
N PHE A 147 -14.25 5.27 5.48
CA PHE A 147 -13.11 4.86 6.29
C PHE A 147 -13.12 5.34 7.75
N ALA A 148 -13.91 6.36 8.12
CA ALA A 148 -13.91 6.84 9.50
C ALA A 148 -14.56 5.87 10.51
N PRO A 149 -15.56 5.03 10.17
CA PRO A 149 -16.13 4.08 11.12
C PRO A 149 -15.09 3.12 11.72
N GLN A 150 -14.22 2.53 10.92
CA GLN A 150 -13.16 1.63 11.41
C GLN A 150 -12.10 2.33 12.28
N LYS A 151 -12.04 3.67 12.23
CA LYS A 151 -11.14 4.52 13.02
C LYS A 151 -11.82 5.04 14.30
N GLY A 152 -13.00 4.52 14.62
CA GLY A 152 -13.76 4.89 15.81
C GLY A 152 -14.74 6.07 15.63
N GLY A 153 -15.07 6.42 14.37
CA GLY A 153 -16.09 7.43 14.06
C GLY A 153 -17.50 6.86 14.12
N ASP A 154 -18.38 7.47 14.88
CA ASP A 154 -19.83 7.27 14.79
C ASP A 154 -20.45 8.11 13.67
N ALA A 155 -21.77 7.99 13.46
CA ALA A 155 -22.46 8.69 12.38
C ALA A 155 -22.32 10.22 12.48
N GLU A 156 -22.36 10.80 13.67
CA GLU A 156 -22.20 12.24 13.86
C GLU A 156 -20.78 12.70 13.51
N ILE A 157 -19.77 11.94 13.96
CA ILE A 157 -18.37 12.18 13.63
C ILE A 157 -18.14 12.09 12.12
N VAL A 158 -18.73 11.11 11.44
CA VAL A 158 -18.62 10.94 9.99
C VAL A 158 -19.11 12.17 9.24
N GLU A 159 -20.31 12.67 9.58
CA GLU A 159 -20.86 13.89 8.96
C GLU A 159 -20.00 15.13 9.24
N MET A 160 -19.48 15.28 10.46
CA MET A 160 -18.57 16.37 10.78
C MET A 160 -17.26 16.32 10.00
N LEU A 161 -16.71 15.11 9.81
CA LEU A 161 -15.48 14.92 9.04
C LEU A 161 -15.69 15.21 7.56
N ASP A 162 -16.81 14.76 6.96
CA ASP A 162 -17.13 15.06 5.56
C ASP A 162 -17.31 16.57 5.34
N ALA A 163 -18.05 17.24 6.24
CA ALA A 163 -18.22 18.69 6.17
C ALA A 163 -16.88 19.45 6.29
N ARG A 164 -15.97 19.00 7.18
CA ARG A 164 -14.60 19.56 7.29
C ARG A 164 -13.78 19.34 6.03
N ALA A 165 -13.85 18.14 5.46
CA ALA A 165 -13.16 17.81 4.22
C ALA A 165 -13.63 18.69 3.04
N ARG A 166 -14.96 18.87 2.88
CA ARG A 166 -15.55 19.79 1.91
C ARG A 166 -15.03 21.20 2.10
N LYS A 167 -15.05 21.70 3.34
CA LYS A 167 -14.58 23.06 3.63
C LYS A 167 -13.10 23.23 3.32
N PHE A 168 -12.29 22.23 3.63
CA PHE A 168 -10.85 22.26 3.30
C PHE A 168 -10.64 22.24 1.77
N ALA A 169 -11.39 21.41 1.03
CA ALA A 169 -11.33 21.37 -0.43
C ALA A 169 -11.70 22.74 -1.06
N GLU A 170 -12.80 23.36 -0.62
CA GLU A 170 -13.24 24.69 -1.09
C GLU A 170 -12.14 25.76 -0.90
N VAL A 171 -11.53 25.81 0.28
CA VAL A 171 -10.46 26.77 0.59
C VAL A 171 -9.23 26.50 -0.26
N SER A 172 -8.85 25.24 -0.40
CA SER A 172 -7.70 24.83 -1.21
C SER A 172 -7.94 25.11 -2.70
N ALA A 173 -9.12 24.77 -3.22
CA ALA A 173 -9.48 25.05 -4.60
C ALA A 173 -9.42 26.55 -4.93
N LYS A 174 -9.93 27.39 -4.02
CA LYS A 174 -9.84 28.85 -4.17
C LYS A 174 -8.39 29.35 -4.18
N HIS A 175 -7.54 28.73 -3.36
CA HIS A 175 -6.11 29.12 -3.29
C HIS A 175 -5.33 28.75 -4.56
N PHE A 176 -5.60 27.54 -5.10
CA PHE A 176 -4.84 27.00 -6.25
C PHE A 176 -5.48 27.30 -7.60
N GLY A 177 -6.76 27.66 -7.67
CA GLY A 177 -7.51 27.82 -8.90
C GLY A 177 -7.96 26.53 -9.57
N TYR A 178 -7.81 25.39 -8.90
CA TYR A 178 -8.29 24.06 -9.32
C TYR A 178 -8.63 23.20 -8.10
N ASP A 179 -9.42 22.15 -8.31
CA ASP A 179 -9.83 21.18 -7.29
C ASP A 179 -9.52 19.76 -7.71
N ARG A 180 -8.98 18.98 -6.79
CA ARG A 180 -8.67 17.57 -6.96
C ARG A 180 -9.44 16.66 -6.00
N SER A 181 -10.50 17.15 -5.39
CA SER A 181 -11.31 16.39 -4.42
C SER A 181 -12.00 15.16 -5.02
N GLU A 182 -12.34 15.22 -6.32
CA GLU A 182 -12.97 14.12 -7.05
C GLU A 182 -11.98 13.19 -7.76
N VAL A 183 -10.69 13.48 -7.69
CA VAL A 183 -9.67 12.62 -8.30
C VAL A 183 -9.63 11.27 -7.56
N PRO A 184 -9.62 10.13 -8.28
CA PRO A 184 -9.48 8.82 -7.67
C PRO A 184 -8.27 8.76 -6.71
N GLY A 185 -8.51 8.31 -5.48
CA GLY A 185 -7.48 8.28 -4.43
C GLY A 185 -7.44 9.52 -3.52
N ALA A 186 -8.19 10.57 -3.81
CA ALA A 186 -8.26 11.75 -2.95
C ALA A 186 -8.74 11.41 -1.53
N GLY A 187 -9.64 10.44 -1.38
CA GLY A 187 -10.15 9.96 -0.10
C GLY A 187 -9.20 9.03 0.66
N ALA A 188 -8.15 8.54 0.02
CA ALA A 188 -7.21 7.62 0.65
C ALA A 188 -6.61 8.21 1.94
N ALA A 189 -6.41 7.36 2.94
CA ALA A 189 -5.85 7.74 4.23
C ALA A 189 -6.56 8.94 4.91
N GLY A 190 -7.91 8.95 4.84
CA GLY A 190 -8.70 10.01 5.47
C GLY A 190 -8.48 11.38 4.86
N GLY A 191 -8.28 11.42 3.53
CA GLY A 191 -8.05 12.61 2.75
C GLY A 191 -6.58 13.07 2.69
N LEU A 192 -5.64 12.30 3.23
CA LEU A 192 -4.22 12.58 3.03
C LEU A 192 -3.84 12.51 1.55
N GLY A 193 -4.46 11.57 0.79
CA GLY A 193 -4.35 11.50 -0.67
C GLY A 193 -4.70 12.83 -1.35
N TYR A 194 -5.78 13.49 -0.92
CA TYR A 194 -6.14 14.82 -1.41
C TYR A 194 -5.04 15.86 -1.17
N ALA A 195 -4.45 15.89 0.03
CA ALA A 195 -3.38 16.84 0.31
C ALA A 195 -2.19 16.65 -0.65
N PHE A 196 -1.78 15.43 -0.90
CA PHE A 196 -0.72 15.16 -1.86
C PHE A 196 -1.10 15.56 -3.29
N LEU A 197 -2.30 15.20 -3.74
CA LEU A 197 -2.79 15.55 -5.08
C LEU A 197 -2.91 17.07 -5.27
N GLN A 198 -3.52 17.76 -4.31
CA GLN A 198 -3.85 19.19 -4.40
C GLN A 198 -2.61 20.08 -4.19
N TYR A 199 -1.80 19.77 -3.16
CA TYR A 199 -0.69 20.62 -2.74
C TYR A 199 0.62 20.29 -3.43
N PHE A 200 0.87 19.03 -3.78
CA PHE A 200 2.13 18.59 -4.36
C PHE A 200 2.02 18.08 -5.80
N GLY A 201 0.81 17.94 -6.33
CA GLY A 201 0.62 17.43 -7.68
C GLY A 201 1.03 15.97 -7.83
N ALA A 202 0.88 15.20 -6.75
CA ALA A 202 1.24 13.79 -6.71
C ALA A 202 0.50 12.97 -7.78
N GLU A 203 1.11 11.85 -8.19
CA GLU A 203 0.50 10.82 -9.01
C GLU A 203 0.04 9.66 -8.12
N VAL A 204 -1.07 9.00 -8.47
CA VAL A 204 -1.55 7.79 -7.79
C VAL A 204 -1.24 6.59 -8.65
N SER A 205 -0.66 5.57 -8.06
CA SER A 205 -0.39 4.28 -8.68
C SER A 205 -0.86 3.16 -7.77
N ALA A 206 -1.37 2.07 -8.34
CA ALA A 206 -1.63 0.85 -7.60
C ALA A 206 -0.33 0.37 -6.92
N GLY A 207 -0.41 0.02 -5.63
CA GLY A 207 0.78 -0.26 -4.84
C GLY A 207 1.62 -1.40 -5.38
N ALA A 208 0.98 -2.51 -5.74
CA ALA A 208 1.65 -3.66 -6.33
C ALA A 208 2.29 -3.32 -7.69
N GLU A 209 1.59 -2.60 -8.55
CA GLU A 209 2.09 -2.18 -9.87
C GLU A 209 3.32 -1.26 -9.74
N LEU A 210 3.26 -0.33 -8.79
CA LEU A 210 4.37 0.56 -8.50
C LEU A 210 5.61 -0.22 -8.09
N LEU A 211 5.45 -1.17 -7.17
CA LEU A 211 6.56 -2.01 -6.71
C LEU A 211 7.15 -2.83 -7.85
N LEU A 212 6.32 -3.53 -8.63
CA LEU A 212 6.76 -4.33 -9.77
C LEU A 212 7.57 -3.51 -10.78
N ARG A 213 7.12 -2.29 -11.07
CA ARG A 213 7.83 -1.38 -11.97
C ARG A 213 9.18 -0.94 -11.41
N GLU A 214 9.21 -0.49 -10.17
CA GLU A 214 10.43 0.07 -9.56
C GLU A 214 11.53 -0.98 -9.33
N ILE A 215 11.16 -2.24 -9.06
CA ILE A 215 12.13 -3.34 -8.93
C ILE A 215 12.58 -3.90 -10.28
N GLY A 216 12.01 -3.47 -11.39
CA GLY A 216 12.34 -4.01 -12.73
C GLY A 216 11.83 -5.44 -12.96
N PHE A 217 10.64 -5.76 -12.43
CA PHE A 217 10.09 -7.11 -12.46
C PHE A 217 10.01 -7.71 -13.85
N ASP A 218 9.66 -6.92 -14.87
CA ASP A 218 9.57 -7.37 -16.26
C ASP A 218 10.92 -7.92 -16.80
N GLU A 219 12.03 -7.30 -16.39
CA GLU A 219 13.38 -7.79 -16.73
C GLU A 219 13.72 -9.05 -15.97
N MET A 220 13.35 -9.12 -14.69
CA MET A 220 13.65 -10.27 -13.82
C MET A 220 12.97 -11.55 -14.28
N ILE A 221 11.72 -11.45 -14.75
CA ILE A 221 10.94 -12.62 -15.19
C ILE A 221 11.28 -13.08 -16.62
N ARG A 222 12.02 -12.29 -17.39
CA ARG A 222 12.28 -12.59 -18.83
C ARG A 222 12.90 -13.95 -19.05
N ASP A 223 13.85 -14.32 -18.19
CA ASP A 223 14.60 -15.56 -18.28
C ASP A 223 14.16 -16.61 -17.23
N ALA A 224 13.05 -16.38 -16.54
CA ALA A 224 12.53 -17.30 -15.55
C ALA A 224 11.76 -18.44 -16.22
N ASP A 225 12.06 -19.69 -15.84
CA ASP A 225 11.29 -20.86 -16.28
C ASP A 225 9.92 -20.93 -15.59
N LEU A 226 9.85 -20.44 -14.35
CA LEU A 226 8.66 -20.50 -13.51
C LEU A 226 8.55 -19.26 -12.64
N VAL A 227 7.38 -18.63 -12.66
CA VAL A 227 6.98 -17.58 -11.72
C VAL A 227 5.92 -18.14 -10.76
N ILE A 228 6.13 -17.99 -9.46
CA ILE A 228 5.17 -18.41 -8.44
C ILE A 228 4.67 -17.18 -7.70
N THR A 229 3.36 -17.02 -7.64
CA THR A 229 2.71 -15.99 -6.83
C THR A 229 1.68 -16.62 -5.90
N GLY A 230 1.21 -15.87 -4.90
CA GLY A 230 0.22 -16.42 -3.97
C GLY A 230 -0.44 -15.38 -3.09
N GLU A 231 -1.47 -15.85 -2.40
CA GLU A 231 -2.21 -15.08 -1.40
C GLU A 231 -2.88 -16.03 -0.38
N GLY A 232 -3.58 -15.47 0.61
CA GLY A 232 -4.24 -16.27 1.64
C GLY A 232 -5.40 -17.12 1.08
N HIS A 233 -6.26 -16.54 0.26
CA HIS A 233 -7.38 -17.23 -0.40
C HIS A 233 -7.60 -16.66 -1.80
N SER A 234 -7.66 -17.56 -2.79
CA SER A 234 -7.86 -17.20 -4.19
C SER A 234 -9.23 -17.63 -4.70
N ASP A 235 -9.90 -16.69 -5.34
CA ASP A 235 -11.20 -16.83 -6.00
C ASP A 235 -11.30 -15.86 -7.20
N ARG A 236 -12.50 -15.60 -7.70
CA ARG A 236 -12.69 -14.58 -8.77
C ARG A 236 -12.26 -13.18 -8.38
N GLN A 237 -12.28 -12.82 -7.09
CA GLN A 237 -11.81 -11.50 -6.65
C GLN A 237 -10.29 -11.36 -6.82
N THR A 238 -9.54 -12.46 -6.86
CA THR A 238 -8.11 -12.47 -7.24
C THR A 238 -7.90 -11.82 -8.60
N LEU A 239 -8.86 -11.99 -9.53
CA LEU A 239 -8.85 -11.43 -10.89
C LEU A 239 -9.44 -10.00 -10.98
N MET A 240 -9.57 -9.31 -9.85
CA MET A 240 -10.09 -7.93 -9.75
C MET A 240 -9.01 -6.94 -9.34
N GLY A 241 -7.78 -7.10 -9.85
CA GLY A 241 -6.68 -6.17 -9.62
C GLY A 241 -5.78 -6.49 -8.43
N LYS A 242 -5.97 -7.65 -7.76
CA LYS A 242 -5.07 -8.08 -6.69
C LYS A 242 -3.68 -8.45 -7.22
N LEU A 243 -2.70 -8.52 -6.32
CA LEU A 243 -1.31 -8.83 -6.65
C LEU A 243 -1.12 -10.05 -7.57
N PRO A 244 -1.77 -11.21 -7.34
CA PRO A 244 -1.55 -12.36 -8.24
C PRO A 244 -2.01 -12.08 -9.68
N GLN A 245 -3.08 -11.33 -9.88
CA GLN A 245 -3.51 -10.91 -11.22
C GLN A 245 -2.48 -9.99 -11.89
N ARG A 246 -1.93 -9.01 -11.16
CA ARG A 246 -0.91 -8.10 -11.68
C ARG A 246 0.31 -8.88 -12.16
N ILE A 247 0.79 -9.82 -11.32
CA ILE A 247 1.92 -10.70 -11.70
C ILE A 247 1.58 -11.53 -12.94
N LEU A 248 0.37 -12.10 -13.01
CA LEU A 248 -0.09 -12.82 -14.19
C LEU A 248 -0.04 -11.94 -15.46
N GLU A 249 -0.57 -10.72 -15.39
CA GLU A 249 -0.57 -9.77 -16.51
C GLU A 249 0.85 -9.45 -16.98
N HIS A 250 1.80 -9.22 -16.05
CA HIS A 250 3.20 -9.01 -16.35
C HIS A 250 3.83 -10.22 -17.04
N VAL A 251 3.61 -11.43 -16.52
CA VAL A 251 4.13 -12.66 -17.11
C VAL A 251 3.57 -12.87 -18.52
N LEU A 252 2.23 -12.78 -18.70
CA LEU A 252 1.62 -12.98 -20.03
C LEU A 252 2.07 -11.96 -21.05
N LYS A 253 2.31 -10.71 -20.64
CA LYS A 253 2.80 -9.64 -21.51
C LYS A 253 4.27 -9.83 -21.91
N ASN A 254 5.10 -10.34 -21.02
CA ASN A 254 6.55 -10.40 -21.17
C ASN A 254 7.08 -11.83 -21.44
N LYS A 255 6.20 -12.82 -21.60
CA LYS A 255 6.55 -14.22 -21.83
C LYS A 255 7.47 -14.36 -23.04
N ALA A 256 8.74 -14.66 -22.79
CA ALA A 256 9.76 -14.79 -23.85
C ALA A 256 9.68 -16.16 -24.54
N THR A 257 9.23 -17.19 -23.83
CA THR A 257 9.11 -18.56 -24.35
C THR A 257 7.72 -19.13 -24.04
N THR A 258 7.26 -20.09 -24.85
CA THR A 258 6.01 -20.81 -24.60
C THR A 258 6.07 -21.70 -23.36
N ASP A 259 7.28 -22.03 -22.90
CA ASP A 259 7.53 -22.99 -21.81
C ASP A 259 7.57 -22.34 -20.43
N GLN A 260 7.66 -21.00 -20.36
CA GLN A 260 7.58 -20.27 -19.09
C GLN A 260 6.20 -20.50 -18.44
N GLN A 261 6.21 -20.88 -17.17
CA GLN A 261 5.00 -21.16 -16.40
C GLN A 261 4.71 -20.12 -15.33
N ILE A 262 3.43 -19.93 -14.99
CA ILE A 262 3.01 -19.14 -13.84
C ILE A 262 2.07 -19.94 -12.96
N TRP A 263 2.41 -20.07 -11.67
CA TRP A 263 1.65 -20.81 -10.68
C TRP A 263 1.07 -19.89 -9.62
N LEU A 264 -0.19 -20.18 -9.24
CA LEU A 264 -0.87 -19.53 -8.12
C LEU A 264 -0.91 -20.51 -6.94
N VAL A 265 -0.29 -20.13 -5.83
CA VAL A 265 -0.19 -20.93 -4.60
C VAL A 265 -0.91 -20.18 -3.48
N SER A 266 -1.98 -20.76 -2.94
CA SER A 266 -2.83 -20.04 -1.97
C SER A 266 -3.19 -20.94 -0.79
N GLY A 267 -3.44 -20.33 0.36
CA GLY A 267 -3.90 -21.03 1.55
C GLY A 267 -5.17 -21.84 1.25
N GLY A 268 -6.16 -21.19 0.64
CA GLY A 268 -7.38 -21.81 0.12
C GLY A 268 -7.67 -21.38 -1.32
N VAL A 269 -8.41 -22.19 -2.06
CA VAL A 269 -8.80 -21.89 -3.44
C VAL A 269 -10.27 -22.19 -3.63
N SER A 270 -11.02 -21.22 -4.12
CA SER A 270 -12.37 -21.39 -4.66
C SER A 270 -12.36 -21.09 -6.16
N GLU A 271 -13.34 -21.62 -6.89
CA GLU A 271 -13.48 -21.33 -8.32
C GLU A 271 -12.20 -21.55 -9.15
N LYS A 272 -11.46 -22.61 -8.84
CA LYS A 272 -10.15 -22.94 -9.45
C LYS A 272 -10.15 -22.82 -10.97
N GLN A 273 -11.25 -23.26 -11.64
CA GLN A 273 -11.33 -23.24 -13.10
C GLN A 273 -11.25 -21.80 -13.65
N ALA A 274 -11.89 -20.82 -13.00
CA ALA A 274 -11.82 -19.43 -13.44
C ALA A 274 -10.40 -18.86 -13.39
N LEU A 275 -9.60 -19.29 -12.42
CA LEU A 275 -8.19 -18.88 -12.28
C LEU A 275 -7.32 -19.53 -13.36
N LEU A 276 -7.55 -20.80 -13.69
CA LEU A 276 -6.86 -21.48 -14.82
C LEU A 276 -7.24 -20.85 -16.16
N ASP A 277 -8.53 -20.55 -16.37
CA ASP A 277 -9.02 -19.91 -17.59
C ASP A 277 -8.45 -18.49 -17.78
N ALA A 278 -8.08 -17.82 -16.68
CA ALA A 278 -7.41 -16.51 -16.71
C ALA A 278 -5.96 -16.58 -17.17
N GLY A 279 -5.33 -17.76 -17.14
CA GLY A 279 -3.97 -17.98 -17.66
C GLY A 279 -2.93 -18.50 -16.67
N PHE A 280 -3.32 -18.81 -15.41
CA PHE A 280 -2.42 -19.56 -14.52
C PHE A 280 -2.25 -20.98 -15.01
N ASP A 281 -1.01 -21.46 -15.15
CA ASP A 281 -0.72 -22.84 -15.58
C ASP A 281 -1.05 -23.84 -14.48
N GLN A 282 -0.87 -23.45 -13.20
CA GLN A 282 -1.25 -24.25 -12.04
C GLN A 282 -1.87 -23.37 -10.94
N VAL A 283 -2.87 -23.95 -10.24
CA VAL A 283 -3.51 -23.31 -9.07
C VAL A 283 -3.55 -24.32 -7.93
N LEU A 284 -2.84 -24.04 -6.84
CA LEU A 284 -2.60 -24.94 -5.73
C LEU A 284 -3.19 -24.40 -4.43
N ALA A 285 -4.09 -25.18 -3.79
CA ALA A 285 -4.47 -24.93 -2.41
C ALA A 285 -3.51 -25.69 -1.49
N VAL A 286 -2.85 -24.98 -0.56
CA VAL A 286 -1.83 -25.59 0.31
C VAL A 286 -2.37 -26.01 1.66
N SER A 287 -3.45 -25.41 2.15
CA SER A 287 -4.06 -25.84 3.41
C SER A 287 -4.94 -27.06 3.19
N PRO A 288 -4.86 -28.09 4.05
CA PRO A 288 -5.78 -29.20 4.06
C PRO A 288 -7.25 -28.73 4.20
N GLN A 289 -8.17 -29.36 3.48
CA GLN A 289 -9.58 -28.95 3.44
C GLN A 289 -10.28 -28.85 4.80
N ASN A 290 -9.82 -29.60 5.80
CA ASN A 290 -10.41 -29.66 7.13
C ASN A 290 -9.59 -28.88 8.19
N MET A 291 -8.60 -28.08 7.77
CA MET A 291 -7.80 -27.28 8.71
C MET A 291 -8.54 -26.00 9.06
N ASP A 292 -8.60 -25.69 10.34
CA ASP A 292 -9.14 -24.43 10.82
C ASP A 292 -8.33 -23.24 10.30
N LEU A 293 -9.00 -22.12 9.98
CA LEU A 293 -8.33 -20.94 9.41
C LEU A 293 -7.30 -20.36 10.37
N GLU A 294 -7.61 -20.26 11.67
CA GLU A 294 -6.66 -19.76 12.67
C GLU A 294 -5.41 -20.62 12.76
N GLU A 295 -5.55 -21.94 12.62
CA GLU A 295 -4.42 -22.85 12.58
C GLU A 295 -3.63 -22.70 11.29
N ALA A 296 -4.32 -22.62 10.13
CA ALA A 296 -3.69 -22.46 8.82
C ALA A 296 -2.86 -21.16 8.72
N MET A 297 -3.27 -20.10 9.40
CA MET A 297 -2.59 -18.80 9.42
C MET A 297 -1.35 -18.75 10.33
N LYS A 298 -1.10 -19.77 11.17
CA LYS A 298 0.13 -19.81 11.97
C LYS A 298 1.34 -19.93 11.05
N PRO A 299 2.37 -19.07 11.17
CA PRO A 299 3.49 -19.03 10.23
C PRO A 299 4.18 -20.38 10.01
N GLU A 300 4.39 -21.16 11.07
CA GLU A 300 5.02 -22.47 10.98
C GLU A 300 4.15 -23.50 10.22
N ILE A 301 2.83 -23.41 10.38
CA ILE A 301 1.88 -24.27 9.69
C ILE A 301 1.80 -23.88 8.22
N ALA A 302 1.69 -22.57 7.93
CA ALA A 302 1.65 -22.06 6.56
C ALA A 302 2.92 -22.44 5.79
N LYS A 303 4.11 -22.21 6.34
CA LYS A 303 5.39 -22.62 5.74
C LYS A 303 5.45 -24.12 5.45
N ARG A 304 5.04 -24.94 6.41
CA ARG A 304 4.98 -26.41 6.24
C ARG A 304 4.02 -26.83 5.13
N ASN A 305 2.85 -26.24 5.09
CA ASN A 305 1.83 -26.55 4.09
C ASN A 305 2.30 -26.17 2.68
N ILE A 306 2.90 -24.97 2.51
CA ILE A 306 3.50 -24.54 1.25
C ILE A 306 4.61 -25.50 0.83
N ALA A 307 5.55 -25.82 1.72
CA ALA A 307 6.64 -26.74 1.41
C ALA A 307 6.15 -28.11 0.99
N ASN A 308 5.13 -28.64 1.65
CA ASN A 308 4.55 -29.95 1.31
C ASN A 308 3.86 -29.92 -0.06
N ALA A 309 3.07 -28.86 -0.35
CA ALA A 309 2.39 -28.72 -1.64
C ALA A 309 3.41 -28.64 -2.80
N ILE A 310 4.47 -27.83 -2.63
CA ILE A 310 5.52 -27.69 -3.63
C ILE A 310 6.30 -29.00 -3.84
N ARG A 311 6.64 -29.72 -2.78
CA ARG A 311 7.32 -31.03 -2.89
C ARG A 311 6.58 -32.06 -3.71
N VAL A 312 5.24 -32.07 -3.66
CA VAL A 312 4.42 -32.99 -4.46
C VAL A 312 4.63 -32.77 -5.97
N PHE A 313 4.92 -31.54 -6.39
CA PHE A 313 5.10 -31.20 -7.80
C PHE A 313 6.56 -31.34 -8.27
N PHE A 314 7.53 -30.99 -7.42
CA PHE A 314 8.95 -30.97 -7.79
C PHE A 314 9.73 -32.16 -7.25
N GLY A 315 9.21 -32.91 -6.33
CA GLY A 315 9.96 -33.88 -5.61
C GLY A 315 9.34 -35.26 -5.68
N ASN A 316 9.91 -36.05 -6.53
CA ASN A 316 10.24 -37.41 -6.20
C ASN A 316 11.62 -37.70 -6.81
N ASP A 317 12.62 -37.00 -6.32
CA ASP A 317 14.00 -37.39 -6.46
C ASP A 317 14.65 -37.50 -5.07
#